data_c0cb410b2a9566590b17ff695e089b75
#
_entry.id   c0cb410b2a9566590b17ff695e089b75
#
_cell.length_a   1.000
_cell.length_b   1.000
_cell.length_c   1.000
_cell.angle_alpha   90.00
_cell.angle_beta   90.00
_cell.angle_gamma   90.00
#
_symmetry.space_group_name_H-M   'P 1'
#
loop_
_entity.id
_entity.type
_entity.pdbx_description
1 polymer ?
#
loop_
_entity_poly.entity_id
_entity_poly.type
_entity_poly.pdbx_seq_one_letter_code
_entity_poly.pdbx_strand_id
1 'polypeptide(L)'
;MDVYYFPIDKIEKSSNVIIYGNGLVGKQLVEWNNKFNYCNILAIIDQKAVDKQMYLNIPVIKVEKMECLQINFDYILIASKKYESEIELILRNKHVCANKIVKIEQCISIDIGGYENAQMTALG
;
A
#
# COMPACT_ATOMS: atom_id res chain seq x y z
N MET A 1 -3.07 -16.85 -8.98
CA MET A 1 -2.44 -15.65 -8.42
C MET A 1 -3.34 -15.05 -7.36
N ASP A 2 -2.78 -14.76 -6.20
CA ASP A 2 -3.56 -14.13 -5.14
C ASP A 2 -3.85 -12.68 -5.47
N VAL A 3 -5.10 -12.28 -5.29
CA VAL A 3 -5.56 -10.93 -5.55
C VAL A 3 -6.07 -10.32 -4.24
N TYR A 4 -5.69 -9.08 -3.97
CA TYR A 4 -6.04 -8.40 -2.73
C TYR A 4 -6.85 -7.14 -3.01
N TYR A 5 -7.80 -6.84 -2.13
CA TYR A 5 -8.58 -5.61 -2.21
C TYR A 5 -7.71 -4.42 -1.83
N PHE A 6 -7.87 -3.31 -2.55
CA PHE A 6 -7.47 -2.03 -2.01
C PHE A 6 -8.47 -1.71 -0.88
N PRO A 7 -7.99 -1.50 0.36
CA PRO A 7 -8.90 -1.46 1.51
C PRO A 7 -9.64 -0.11 1.63
N ILE A 8 -10.60 0.12 0.76
CA ILE A 8 -11.38 1.35 0.72
C ILE A 8 -12.28 1.53 1.95
N ASP A 9 -12.56 0.46 2.67
CA ASP A 9 -13.31 0.49 3.92
C ASP A 9 -12.47 0.99 5.11
N LYS A 10 -11.15 0.98 4.97
CA LYS A 10 -10.22 1.37 6.04
C LYS A 10 -9.43 2.63 5.70
N ILE A 11 -9.33 2.98 4.44
CA ILE A 11 -8.59 4.16 3.97
C ILE A 11 -9.59 5.13 3.36
N GLU A 12 -9.67 6.32 3.92
CA GLU A 12 -10.57 7.35 3.43
C GLU A 12 -10.11 7.86 2.06
N LYS A 13 -11.08 8.20 1.22
CA LYS A 13 -10.81 8.78 -0.09
C LYS A 13 -10.00 10.07 0.07
N SER A 14 -9.06 10.29 -0.84
CA SER A 14 -8.19 11.47 -0.89
C SER A 14 -7.18 11.55 0.25
N SER A 15 -7.04 10.49 1.05
CA SER A 15 -6.02 10.41 2.10
C SER A 15 -4.62 10.31 1.51
N ASN A 16 -3.63 10.68 2.32
CA ASN A 16 -2.21 10.48 2.00
C ASN A 16 -1.76 9.13 2.52
N VAL A 17 -1.29 8.27 1.63
CA VAL A 17 -0.99 6.87 1.94
C VAL A 17 0.43 6.51 1.53
N ILE A 18 1.11 5.74 2.37
CA ILE A 18 2.38 5.11 2.03
C ILE A 18 2.10 3.62 1.87
N ILE A 19 2.63 3.01 0.81
CA ILE A 19 2.53 1.56 0.59
C ILE A 19 3.83 0.91 1.03
N TYR A 20 3.77 -0.08 1.89
CA TYR A 20 4.94 -0.83 2.32
C TYR A 20 5.00 -2.15 1.57
N GLY A 21 5.88 -2.23 0.60
CA GLY A 21 6.10 -3.39 -0.26
C GLY A 21 5.95 -3.04 -1.73
N ASN A 22 7.02 -3.23 -2.51
CA ASN A 22 7.03 -2.99 -3.97
C ASN A 22 7.11 -4.31 -4.74
N GLY A 23 6.54 -5.37 -4.17
CA GLY A 23 6.40 -6.64 -4.86
C GLY A 23 5.15 -6.66 -5.73
N LEU A 24 4.74 -7.86 -6.14
CA LEU A 24 3.59 -8.03 -7.03
C LEU A 24 2.31 -7.42 -6.44
N VAL A 25 2.04 -7.67 -5.16
CA VAL A 25 0.84 -7.16 -4.50
C VAL A 25 0.89 -5.63 -4.39
N GLY A 26 2.01 -5.09 -3.94
CA GLY A 26 2.16 -3.63 -3.83
C GLY A 26 1.94 -2.94 -5.15
N LYS A 27 2.51 -3.48 -6.23
CA LYS A 27 2.33 -2.93 -7.57
C LYS A 27 0.89 -2.99 -8.04
N GLN A 28 0.17 -4.07 -7.74
CA GLN A 28 -1.25 -4.19 -8.07
C GLN A 28 -2.07 -3.10 -7.37
N LEU A 29 -1.79 -2.84 -6.10
CA LEU A 29 -2.51 -1.81 -5.34
C LEU A 29 -2.22 -0.41 -5.88
N VAL A 30 -0.97 -0.13 -6.22
CA VAL A 30 -0.59 1.15 -6.82
C VAL A 30 -1.25 1.33 -8.19
N GLU A 31 -1.25 0.29 -9.02
CA GLU A 31 -1.89 0.34 -10.34
C GLU A 31 -3.39 0.56 -10.23
N TRP A 32 -4.04 -0.10 -9.28
CA TRP A 32 -5.47 0.12 -9.04
C TRP A 32 -5.72 1.59 -8.67
N ASN A 33 -4.94 2.13 -7.73
CA ASN A 33 -5.10 3.53 -7.33
C ASN A 33 -4.79 4.49 -8.47
N ASN A 34 -3.78 4.17 -9.29
CA ASN A 34 -3.44 4.99 -10.46
C ASN A 34 -4.60 5.06 -11.45
N LYS A 35 -5.35 3.97 -11.57
CA LYS A 35 -6.50 3.91 -12.47
C LYS A 35 -7.72 4.64 -11.92
N PHE A 36 -8.00 4.47 -10.63
CA PHE A 36 -9.24 4.99 -10.02
C PHE A 36 -9.03 6.29 -9.25
N ASN A 37 -7.79 6.70 -9.04
CA ASN A 37 -7.45 7.95 -8.35
C ASN A 37 -8.17 8.10 -7.01
N TYR A 38 -8.12 7.04 -6.20
CA TYR A 38 -8.85 6.98 -4.94
C TYR A 38 -8.19 7.82 -3.83
N CYS A 39 -6.87 7.70 -3.71
CA CYS A 39 -6.10 8.41 -2.68
C CYS A 39 -4.75 8.87 -3.24
N ASN A 40 -3.97 9.56 -2.42
CA ASN A 40 -2.64 10.05 -2.80
C ASN A 40 -1.58 9.11 -2.25
N ILE A 41 -0.91 8.36 -3.12
CA ILE A 41 0.20 7.50 -2.70
C ILE A 41 1.48 8.33 -2.76
N LEU A 42 2.04 8.62 -1.58
CA LEU A 42 3.19 9.51 -1.44
C LEU A 42 4.51 8.81 -1.70
N ALA A 43 4.60 7.54 -1.31
CA ALA A 43 5.83 6.77 -1.42
C ALA A 43 5.52 5.29 -1.31
N ILE A 44 6.46 4.48 -1.81
CA ILE A 44 6.44 3.03 -1.64
C ILE A 44 7.71 2.66 -0.88
N ILE A 45 7.57 1.90 0.20
CA ILE A 45 8.71 1.44 0.99
C ILE A 45 9.06 0.03 0.57
N ASP A 46 10.36 -0.20 0.32
CA ASP A 46 10.87 -1.54 0.00
C ASP A 46 12.31 -1.66 0.47
N GLN A 47 12.65 -2.81 1.06
CA GLN A 47 14.01 -3.05 1.55
C GLN A 47 15.05 -3.07 0.41
N LYS A 48 14.61 -3.43 -0.78
CA LYS A 48 15.45 -3.52 -1.96
C LYS A 48 15.51 -2.23 -2.77
N ALA A 49 14.92 -1.16 -2.26
CA ALA A 49 14.89 0.12 -2.95
C ALA A 49 16.32 0.61 -3.23
N VAL A 50 16.53 1.13 -4.43
CA VAL A 50 17.78 1.75 -4.83
C VAL A 50 17.61 3.26 -4.93
N ASP A 51 18.73 3.99 -4.97
CA ASP A 51 18.70 5.44 -5.04
C ASP A 51 17.89 5.93 -6.27
N LYS A 52 17.03 6.91 -6.03
CA LYS A 52 16.19 7.54 -7.06
C LYS A 52 15.23 6.59 -7.78
N GLN A 53 14.90 5.46 -7.16
CA GLN A 53 13.94 4.53 -7.75
C GLN A 53 12.54 5.12 -7.75
N MET A 54 11.80 4.88 -8.84
CA MET A 54 10.43 5.35 -9.01
C MET A 54 9.56 4.21 -9.56
N TYR A 55 8.29 4.22 -9.20
CA TYR A 55 7.29 3.35 -9.82
C TYR A 55 6.02 4.17 -10.07
N LEU A 56 5.61 4.30 -11.33
CA LEU A 56 4.46 5.13 -11.74
C LEU A 56 4.55 6.55 -11.14
N ASN A 57 5.73 7.15 -11.21
CA ASN A 57 6.04 8.47 -10.67
C ASN A 57 5.95 8.59 -9.15
N ILE A 58 5.96 7.46 -8.45
CA ILE A 58 5.97 7.42 -6.99
C ILE A 58 7.36 6.99 -6.52
N PRO A 59 7.99 7.72 -5.59
CA PRO A 59 9.30 7.34 -5.10
C PRO A 59 9.25 6.01 -4.34
N VAL A 60 10.23 5.14 -4.62
CA VAL A 60 10.42 3.87 -3.91
C VAL A 60 11.63 4.04 -3.01
N ILE A 61 11.43 3.94 -1.71
CA ILE A 61 12.45 4.27 -0.70
C ILE A 61 12.61 3.15 0.33
N LYS A 62 13.76 3.13 0.99
CA LYS A 62 13.95 2.27 2.16
C LYS A 62 13.24 2.88 3.37
N VAL A 63 12.86 2.04 4.33
CA VAL A 63 12.11 2.48 5.51
C VAL A 63 12.87 3.54 6.32
N GLU A 64 14.21 3.47 6.34
CA GLU A 64 15.04 4.44 7.06
C GLU A 64 14.86 5.86 6.52
N LYS A 65 14.54 6.00 5.24
CA LYS A 65 14.36 7.32 4.60
C LYS A 65 12.99 7.92 4.86
N MET A 66 12.06 7.15 5.37
CA MET A 66 10.71 7.66 5.67
C MET A 66 10.77 8.85 6.64
N GLU A 67 11.59 8.74 7.68
CA GLU A 67 11.76 9.82 8.68
C GLU A 67 12.49 11.02 8.08
N CYS A 68 13.51 10.77 7.25
CA CYS A 68 14.31 11.85 6.66
C CYS A 68 13.49 12.73 5.73
N LEU A 69 12.49 12.18 5.08
CA LEU A 69 11.65 12.93 4.14
C LEU A 69 10.53 13.70 4.85
N GLN A 70 10.34 13.50 6.13
CA GLN A 70 9.29 14.17 6.93
C GLN A 70 7.92 14.07 6.26
N ILE A 71 7.63 12.90 5.67
CA ILE A 71 6.38 12.69 4.95
C ILE A 71 5.21 12.71 5.92
N ASN A 72 4.25 13.59 5.68
CA ASN A 72 3.02 13.64 6.45
C ASN A 72 1.98 12.75 5.79
N PHE A 73 1.68 11.61 6.40
CA PHE A 73 0.77 10.62 5.86
C PHE A 73 -0.37 10.30 6.83
N ASP A 74 -1.47 9.82 6.29
CA ASP A 74 -2.63 9.40 7.08
C ASP A 74 -2.60 7.90 7.37
N TYR A 75 -2.13 7.09 6.42
CA TYR A 75 -2.09 5.63 6.55
C TYR A 75 -0.83 5.05 5.93
N ILE A 76 -0.38 3.92 6.49
CA ILE A 76 0.59 3.04 5.85
C ILE A 76 -0.11 1.72 5.57
N LEU A 77 -0.16 1.34 4.30
CA LEU A 77 -0.78 0.10 3.84
C LEU A 77 0.30 -0.97 3.67
N ILE A 78 0.23 -2.01 4.47
CA ILE A 78 1.18 -3.13 4.37
C ILE A 78 0.74 -4.05 3.24
N ALA A 79 1.51 -4.07 2.16
CA ALA A 79 1.20 -4.83 0.94
C ALA A 79 1.90 -6.18 0.94
N SER A 80 1.83 -6.91 2.05
CA SER A 80 2.43 -8.23 2.19
C SER A 80 1.72 -9.00 3.28
N LYS A 81 1.14 -10.14 2.94
CA LYS A 81 0.60 -11.07 3.94
C LYS A 81 1.71 -11.85 4.62
N LYS A 82 2.69 -12.26 3.85
CA LYS A 82 3.79 -13.09 4.36
C LYS A 82 4.60 -12.39 5.45
N TYR A 83 4.90 -11.11 5.26
CA TYR A 83 5.74 -10.33 6.17
C TYR A 83 4.96 -9.30 6.99
N GLU A 84 3.64 -9.43 7.03
CA GLU A 84 2.75 -8.46 7.67
C GLU A 84 3.14 -8.18 9.13
N SER A 85 3.34 -9.22 9.92
CA SER A 85 3.68 -9.07 11.33
C SER A 85 5.04 -8.44 11.55
N GLU A 86 6.03 -8.81 10.74
CA GLU A 86 7.37 -8.23 10.83
C GLU A 86 7.36 -6.76 10.47
N ILE A 87 6.66 -6.40 9.40
CA ILE A 87 6.55 -5.01 8.95
C ILE A 87 5.81 -4.18 9.99
N GLU A 88 4.74 -4.70 10.55
CA GLU A 88 4.01 -4.01 11.61
C GLU A 88 4.92 -3.71 12.79
N LEU A 89 5.74 -4.66 13.19
CA LEU A 89 6.69 -4.46 14.28
C LEU A 89 7.71 -3.37 13.95
N ILE A 90 8.24 -3.36 12.73
CA ILE A 90 9.17 -2.32 12.27
C ILE A 90 8.52 -0.95 12.39
N LEU A 91 7.29 -0.81 11.92
CA LEU A 91 6.56 0.45 11.95
C LEU A 91 6.27 0.90 13.37
N ARG A 92 5.88 -0.03 14.25
CA ARG A 92 5.63 0.26 15.66
C ARG A 92 6.90 0.73 16.36
N ASN A 93 8.04 0.12 16.04
CA ASN A 93 9.32 0.54 16.58
C ASN A 93 9.74 1.93 16.09
N LYS A 94 9.21 2.38 14.96
CA LYS A 94 9.41 3.74 14.45
C LYS A 94 8.33 4.72 14.91
N HIS A 95 7.56 4.31 15.91
CA HIS A 95 6.51 5.14 16.53
C HIS A 95 5.34 5.47 15.60
N VAL A 96 5.07 4.64 14.62
CA VAL A 96 3.85 4.77 13.80
C VAL A 96 2.67 4.26 14.63
N CYS A 97 1.65 5.10 14.77
CA CYS A 97 0.46 4.75 15.54
C CYS A 97 -0.28 3.57 14.90
N ALA A 98 -0.76 2.65 15.73
CA ALA A 98 -1.44 1.45 15.25
C ALA A 98 -2.66 1.77 14.36
N ASN A 99 -3.37 2.87 14.64
CA ASN A 99 -4.54 3.26 13.86
C ASN A 99 -4.21 3.79 12.46
N LYS A 100 -2.93 4.04 12.18
CA LYS A 100 -2.48 4.42 10.83
C LYS A 100 -2.03 3.23 10.00
N ILE A 101 -1.86 2.06 10.62
CA ILE A 101 -1.38 0.86 9.96
C ILE A 101 -2.58 0.07 9.42
N VAL A 102 -2.61 -0.14 8.11
CA VAL A 102 -3.69 -0.86 7.43
C VAL A 102 -3.14 -2.12 6.79
N LYS A 103 -3.88 -3.21 6.92
CA LYS A 103 -3.52 -4.52 6.35
C LYS A 103 -4.44 -4.86 5.19
N ILE A 104 -3.93 -5.64 4.26
CA ILE A 104 -4.69 -6.05 3.08
C ILE A 104 -5.54 -7.28 3.37
N GLU A 105 -6.62 -7.43 2.59
CA GLU A 105 -7.49 -8.59 2.62
C GLU A 105 -7.56 -9.21 1.24
N GLN A 106 -7.51 -10.55 1.19
CA GLN A 106 -7.57 -11.28 -0.06
C GLN A 106 -8.99 -11.23 -0.63
N CYS A 107 -9.08 -11.07 -1.96
CA CYS A 107 -10.36 -11.16 -2.66
C CYS A 107 -10.85 -12.60 -2.66
N ILE A 108 -12.16 -12.78 -2.43
CA ILE A 108 -12.78 -14.11 -2.39
C ILE A 108 -13.08 -14.62 -3.80
N SER A 109 -13.45 -13.73 -4.72
CA SER A 109 -13.87 -14.07 -6.08
C SER A 109 -12.85 -13.60 -7.09
N ILE A 110 -11.91 -14.44 -7.45
CA ILE A 110 -10.81 -14.10 -8.37
C ILE A 110 -11.05 -14.62 -9.79
N ASP A 111 -12.09 -15.40 -9.99
CA ASP A 111 -12.42 -16.02 -11.27
C ASP A 111 -13.39 -15.18 -12.12
N ILE A 112 -13.86 -14.06 -11.59
CA ILE A 112 -14.86 -13.22 -12.27
C ILE A 112 -14.25 -11.86 -12.60
N GLY A 113 -13.66 -11.75 -13.79
CA GLY A 113 -13.16 -10.49 -14.29
C GLY A 113 -11.90 -9.96 -13.63
N GLY A 114 -11.34 -10.66 -12.66
CA GLY A 114 -10.07 -10.33 -12.04
C GLY A 114 -10.12 -9.20 -11.01
N TYR A 115 -8.95 -8.69 -10.69
CA TYR A 115 -8.73 -7.75 -9.60
C TYR A 115 -9.57 -6.47 -9.73
N GLU A 116 -9.58 -5.86 -10.91
CA GLU A 116 -10.25 -4.58 -11.12
C GLU A 116 -11.77 -4.69 -10.90
N ASN A 117 -12.37 -5.77 -11.40
CA ASN A 117 -13.80 -5.97 -11.23
C ASN A 117 -14.17 -6.23 -9.78
N ALA A 118 -13.33 -6.96 -9.03
CA ALA A 118 -13.55 -7.17 -7.61
C ALA A 118 -13.54 -5.84 -6.85
N GLN A 119 -12.59 -4.94 -7.19
CA GLN A 119 -12.49 -3.64 -6.55
C GLN A 119 -13.63 -2.71 -6.95
N MET A 120 -14.07 -2.76 -8.19
CA MET A 120 -15.22 -1.96 -8.63
C MET A 120 -16.49 -2.40 -7.92
N THR A 121 -16.68 -3.69 -7.69
CA THR A 121 -17.79 -4.20 -6.91
C THR A 121 -17.78 -3.64 -5.49
N ALA A 122 -16.60 -3.55 -4.88
CA ALA A 122 -16.46 -2.99 -3.54
C ALA A 122 -16.75 -1.48 -3.50
N LEU A 123 -16.44 -0.77 -4.59
CA LEU A 123 -16.72 0.66 -4.71
C LEU A 123 -18.18 0.95 -5.01
N GLY A 124 -18.82 0.06 -5.72
CA GLY A 124 -20.23 0.21 -6.10
C GLY A 124 -21.17 -0.12 -5.01
#